data_f23af05ade2aecc6b200cf690c2cff1f
#
_entry.id   f23af05ade2aecc6b200cf690c2cff1f
#
_cell.length_a   1.000
_cell.length_b   1.000
_cell.length_c   1.000
_cell.angle_alpha   90.00
_cell.angle_beta   90.00
_cell.angle_gamma   90.00
#
_symmetry.space_group_name_H-M   'P 1'
#
loop_
_entity.id
_entity.type
_entity.pdbx_description
1 polymer ?
#
loop_
_entity_poly.entity_id
_entity_poly.type
_entity_poly.pdbx_seq_one_letter_code
_entity_poly.pdbx_strand_id
1 'polypeptide(L)'
;MSLPEPRSRDELLRYGPSVSAAAIRFQSEAVAADLAAQKDRWRFGFTRRRVVAGAGAVGVAALGSQLLTTKVAFGAPGDDRTLIVIMMRGGMDFLSVIVPRGDGNYLSARPNIGIQPAALLDGGAETRFGLNPALAAVHPLWASGQMAAVAAVASPDASRSHFQAQDCYERGAASTAVRTGWMDRVLAQWGAPGTTFRAIAEGSSLPRSLVGTQNKLVLRGIQDFRLEGANDKTLEALAGLYTGLDHPAAAQAGATLQALKSARQVANTASNPAAKYPGGGLAGGLRDVAKLVKAKVGLRMAALDLGGWDMHTGLGNVDGGDMKNNLTQLSECLAAFVTDIGPEALSRVTIVTMSEFGRRVQQNANAGTDHGHGGGMLLLGGGLNGGRVHGRWPGLSSGALDHGDVAGANDYRDVLAEMLKTRFGVANAPAIFPDHQPKRIGAFAGS
;
A
#
# COMPACT_ATOMS: atom_id res chain seq x y z
N MET A 1 -39.99 -15.77 5.55
CA MET A 1 -40.29 -14.94 6.74
C MET A 1 -39.57 -13.61 6.49
N SER A 2 -40.33 -12.55 6.08
CA SER A 2 -39.76 -11.21 5.87
C SER A 2 -39.46 -10.59 7.22
N LEU A 3 -38.22 -10.11 7.41
CA LEU A 3 -37.85 -9.34 8.60
C LEU A 3 -38.72 -8.08 8.67
N PRO A 4 -39.18 -7.66 9.86
CA PRO A 4 -39.92 -6.44 10.01
C PRO A 4 -39.09 -5.23 9.62
N GLU A 5 -39.69 -4.20 9.02
CA GLU A 5 -39.01 -2.97 8.65
C GLU A 5 -38.58 -2.20 9.91
N PRO A 6 -37.32 -1.76 9.96
CA PRO A 6 -36.80 -1.02 11.13
C PRO A 6 -37.47 0.34 11.25
N ARG A 7 -37.89 0.71 12.46
CA ARG A 7 -38.65 1.94 12.77
C ARG A 7 -37.75 3.09 13.27
N SER A 8 -36.46 2.83 13.51
CA SER A 8 -35.51 3.83 13.97
C SER A 8 -34.06 3.54 13.52
N ARG A 9 -33.20 4.56 13.61
CA ARG A 9 -31.77 4.46 13.32
C ARG A 9 -31.06 3.46 14.24
N ASP A 10 -31.46 3.38 15.50
CA ASP A 10 -30.84 2.51 16.50
C ASP A 10 -31.26 1.05 16.29
N GLU A 11 -32.42 0.80 15.70
CA GLU A 11 -32.88 -0.51 15.31
C GLU A 11 -32.11 -1.06 14.09
N LEU A 12 -31.76 -0.16 13.13
CA LEU A 12 -30.92 -0.47 11.98
C LEU A 12 -29.51 -0.95 12.37
N LEU A 13 -28.92 -0.35 13.40
CA LEU A 13 -27.56 -0.68 13.84
C LEU A 13 -27.45 -2.08 14.48
N ARG A 14 -28.57 -2.71 14.87
CA ARG A 14 -28.62 -4.04 15.47
C ARG A 14 -28.57 -5.19 14.46
N TYR A 15 -28.79 -4.94 13.19
CA TYR A 15 -28.99 -5.99 12.18
C TYR A 15 -27.76 -6.34 11.30
N GLY A 16 -26.66 -5.62 11.37
CA GLY A 16 -25.42 -5.94 10.64
C GLY A 16 -25.51 -5.78 9.11
N PRO A 17 -24.51 -6.31 8.34
CA PRO A 17 -24.36 -6.01 6.90
C PRO A 17 -25.44 -6.53 5.95
N SER A 18 -26.36 -7.36 6.39
CA SER A 18 -27.48 -7.86 5.58
C SER A 18 -28.62 -6.86 5.39
N VAL A 19 -28.50 -5.66 5.95
CA VAL A 19 -29.56 -4.63 6.05
C VAL A 19 -29.36 -3.49 5.01
N SER A 20 -28.53 -3.67 4.00
CA SER A 20 -28.24 -2.60 3.04
C SER A 20 -29.49 -2.04 2.34
N ALA A 21 -30.47 -2.89 2.01
CA ALA A 21 -31.71 -2.47 1.37
C ALA A 21 -32.65 -1.69 2.28
N ALA A 22 -32.76 -2.09 3.57
CA ALA A 22 -33.58 -1.40 4.57
C ALA A 22 -32.93 -0.08 5.01
N ALA A 23 -31.59 -0.04 5.12
CA ALA A 23 -30.85 1.21 5.39
C ALA A 23 -31.00 2.21 4.22
N ILE A 24 -30.99 1.73 3.00
CA ILE A 24 -31.20 2.54 1.79
C ILE A 24 -32.63 3.11 1.79
N ARG A 25 -33.66 2.29 2.09
CA ARG A 25 -35.04 2.77 2.20
C ARG A 25 -35.21 3.81 3.29
N PHE A 26 -34.70 3.57 4.50
CA PHE A 26 -34.80 4.51 5.61
C PHE A 26 -34.10 5.85 5.29
N GLN A 27 -32.92 5.80 4.70
CA GLN A 27 -32.23 7.03 4.24
C GLN A 27 -32.97 7.71 3.10
N SER A 28 -33.58 6.94 2.17
CA SER A 28 -34.39 7.51 1.10
C SER A 28 -35.66 8.18 1.62
N GLU A 29 -36.29 7.62 2.63
CA GLU A 29 -37.48 8.21 3.27
C GLU A 29 -37.11 9.43 4.11
N ALA A 30 -35.99 9.42 4.83
CA ALA A 30 -35.48 10.59 5.57
C ALA A 30 -35.13 11.73 4.60
N VAL A 31 -34.47 11.45 3.47
CA VAL A 31 -34.17 12.43 2.43
C VAL A 31 -35.46 12.90 1.75
N ALA A 32 -36.41 12.02 1.50
CA ALA A 32 -37.70 12.39 0.92
C ALA A 32 -38.55 13.24 1.88
N ALA A 33 -38.51 12.94 3.18
CA ALA A 33 -39.16 13.72 4.22
C ALA A 33 -38.52 15.13 4.37
N ASP A 34 -37.18 15.22 4.31
CA ASP A 34 -36.43 16.47 4.33
C ASP A 34 -36.70 17.30 3.07
N LEU A 35 -36.74 16.66 1.89
CA LEU A 35 -37.12 17.30 0.64
C LEU A 35 -38.59 17.74 0.64
N ALA A 36 -39.51 17.00 1.30
CA ALA A 36 -40.89 17.38 1.47
C ALA A 36 -41.03 18.58 2.44
N ALA A 37 -40.24 18.61 3.52
CA ALA A 37 -40.18 19.75 4.45
C ALA A 37 -39.58 21.03 3.82
N GLN A 38 -38.73 20.87 2.81
CA GLN A 38 -38.19 21.98 2.01
C GLN A 38 -39.10 22.42 0.85
N LYS A 39 -40.19 21.70 0.62
CA LYS A 39 -41.14 21.92 -0.50
C LYS A 39 -41.63 23.38 -0.60
N ASP A 40 -41.82 24.07 0.52
CA ASP A 40 -42.26 25.47 0.56
C ASP A 40 -41.18 26.46 0.11
N ARG A 41 -39.93 26.05 0.01
CA ARG A 41 -38.83 26.85 -0.55
C ARG A 41 -38.55 26.62 -2.04
N TRP A 42 -39.17 25.59 -2.65
CA TRP A 42 -38.94 25.22 -4.04
C TRP A 42 -40.04 25.76 -4.94
N ARG A 43 -39.78 26.80 -5.69
CA ARG A 43 -40.71 27.42 -6.66
C ARG A 43 -40.97 26.60 -7.94
N PHE A 44 -40.43 25.40 -8.09
CA PHE A 44 -40.58 24.58 -9.30
C PHE A 44 -40.97 23.14 -8.95
N GLY A 45 -42.15 22.70 -9.44
CA GLY A 45 -42.69 21.38 -9.21
C GLY A 45 -41.80 20.24 -9.76
N PHE A 46 -41.84 19.10 -9.09
CA PHE A 46 -41.16 17.87 -9.51
C PHE A 46 -41.78 17.28 -10.78
N THR A 47 -40.94 17.04 -11.81
CA THR A 47 -41.34 16.18 -12.94
C THR A 47 -40.98 14.73 -12.65
N ARG A 48 -41.71 13.74 -13.27
CA ARG A 48 -41.36 12.29 -13.18
C ARG A 48 -39.89 11.99 -13.45
N ARG A 49 -39.27 12.76 -14.34
CA ARG A 49 -37.86 12.68 -14.69
C ARG A 49 -36.92 13.07 -13.51
N ARG A 50 -37.34 13.98 -12.66
CA ARG A 50 -36.59 14.39 -11.44
C ARG A 50 -36.74 13.39 -10.30
N VAL A 51 -37.86 12.67 -10.21
CA VAL A 51 -38.08 11.61 -9.21
C VAL A 51 -37.21 10.38 -9.54
N VAL A 52 -37.07 10.00 -10.82
CA VAL A 52 -36.16 8.92 -11.26
C VAL A 52 -34.69 9.33 -11.05
N ALA A 53 -34.34 10.59 -11.30
CA ALA A 53 -33.02 11.14 -10.98
C ALA A 53 -32.77 11.18 -9.47
N GLY A 54 -33.77 11.44 -8.64
CA GLY A 54 -33.69 11.38 -7.18
C GLY A 54 -33.38 9.97 -6.65
N ALA A 55 -33.91 8.91 -7.28
CA ALA A 55 -33.58 7.53 -6.95
C ALA A 55 -32.09 7.19 -7.28
N GLY A 56 -31.56 7.77 -8.39
CA GLY A 56 -30.12 7.72 -8.70
C GLY A 56 -29.27 8.49 -7.67
N ALA A 57 -29.79 9.61 -7.15
CA ALA A 57 -29.12 10.42 -6.15
C ALA A 57 -28.98 9.71 -4.79
N VAL A 58 -29.95 8.88 -4.41
CA VAL A 58 -29.86 8.02 -3.22
C VAL A 58 -28.77 6.96 -3.39
N GLY A 59 -28.59 6.42 -4.60
CA GLY A 59 -27.48 5.52 -4.93
C GLY A 59 -26.11 6.19 -4.75
N VAL A 60 -25.97 7.44 -5.19
CA VAL A 60 -24.73 8.23 -5.00
C VAL A 60 -24.48 8.54 -3.53
N ALA A 61 -25.53 8.89 -2.76
CA ALA A 61 -25.41 9.12 -1.32
C ALA A 61 -25.08 7.81 -0.56
N ALA A 62 -25.59 6.65 -1.02
CA ALA A 62 -25.28 5.36 -0.41
C ALA A 62 -23.85 4.90 -0.72
N LEU A 63 -23.33 5.16 -1.93
CA LEU A 63 -21.92 5.00 -2.25
C LEU A 63 -21.07 6.00 -1.44
N GLY A 64 -21.53 7.23 -1.30
CA GLY A 64 -20.93 8.27 -0.46
C GLY A 64 -20.88 7.87 1.01
N SER A 65 -21.81 7.05 1.52
CA SER A 65 -21.77 6.59 2.91
C SER A 65 -20.59 5.68 3.23
N GLN A 66 -20.09 4.93 2.26
CA GLN A 66 -18.80 4.22 2.39
C GLN A 66 -17.61 5.19 2.32
N LEU A 67 -17.78 6.38 1.73
CA LEU A 67 -16.80 7.47 1.67
C LEU A 67 -17.00 8.50 2.81
N LEU A 68 -18.02 8.35 3.67
CA LEU A 68 -18.39 9.32 4.71
C LEU A 68 -17.31 9.53 5.79
N THR A 69 -16.32 8.67 5.87
CA THR A 69 -15.12 8.90 6.68
C THR A 69 -14.04 9.68 5.92
N THR A 70 -14.24 9.93 4.62
CA THR A 70 -13.26 10.55 3.73
C THR A 70 -13.68 11.98 3.46
N LYS A 71 -12.98 12.96 4.03
CA LYS A 71 -13.09 14.36 3.61
C LYS A 71 -12.58 14.47 2.18
N VAL A 72 -13.48 14.58 1.21
CA VAL A 72 -13.08 14.79 -0.19
C VAL A 72 -12.56 16.21 -0.30
N ALA A 73 -11.28 16.38 -0.55
CA ALA A 73 -10.63 17.66 -0.73
C ALA A 73 -9.94 17.69 -2.10
N PHE A 74 -10.09 18.80 -2.81
CA PHE A 74 -9.38 19.07 -4.05
C PHE A 74 -8.33 20.14 -3.73
N GLY A 75 -7.06 19.73 -3.69
CA GLY A 75 -5.93 20.65 -3.54
C GLY A 75 -5.23 20.83 -4.88
N ALA A 76 -4.66 22.00 -5.10
CA ALA A 76 -3.71 22.19 -6.20
C ALA A 76 -2.55 21.19 -6.09
N PRO A 77 -1.99 20.70 -7.23
CA PRO A 77 -0.82 19.84 -7.22
C PRO A 77 0.37 20.61 -6.62
N GLY A 78 0.72 20.32 -5.37
CA GLY A 78 1.87 20.97 -4.74
C GLY A 78 3.12 20.10 -4.85
N ASP A 79 3.09 18.91 -4.29
CA ASP A 79 4.20 17.97 -4.26
C ASP A 79 3.74 16.69 -4.95
N ASP A 80 4.37 16.28 -6.03
CA ASP A 80 4.03 15.10 -6.83
C ASP A 80 4.89 13.87 -6.49
N ARG A 81 5.60 13.91 -5.37
CA ARG A 81 6.33 12.75 -4.83
C ARG A 81 5.36 11.72 -4.27
N THR A 82 5.63 10.45 -4.55
CA THR A 82 4.78 9.33 -4.15
C THR A 82 5.60 8.27 -3.41
N LEU A 83 5.09 7.82 -2.27
CA LEU A 83 5.58 6.67 -1.53
C LEU A 83 4.68 5.46 -1.80
N ILE A 84 5.29 4.36 -2.23
CA ILE A 84 4.62 3.07 -2.42
C ILE A 84 5.19 2.09 -1.40
N VAL A 85 4.33 1.52 -0.58
CA VAL A 85 4.68 0.48 0.41
C VAL A 85 4.10 -0.84 -0.05
N ILE A 86 4.96 -1.84 -0.21
CA ILE A 86 4.56 -3.21 -0.55
C ILE A 86 4.83 -4.10 0.66
N MET A 87 3.77 -4.56 1.32
CA MET A 87 3.88 -5.54 2.40
C MET A 87 4.03 -6.95 1.81
N MET A 88 5.15 -7.58 2.06
CA MET A 88 5.47 -8.95 1.68
C MET A 88 5.07 -9.87 2.84
N ARG A 89 3.76 -10.20 2.87
CA ARG A 89 3.15 -10.89 4.01
C ARG A 89 3.55 -12.36 4.08
N GLY A 90 4.05 -12.76 5.23
CA GLY A 90 4.44 -14.12 5.55
C GLY A 90 5.90 -14.25 5.98
N GLY A 91 6.58 -13.18 6.37
CA GLY A 91 7.98 -13.26 6.82
C GLY A 91 8.92 -13.67 5.68
N MET A 92 9.15 -12.75 4.75
CA MET A 92 10.00 -12.98 3.58
C MET A 92 11.43 -13.38 3.99
N ASP A 93 11.93 -14.46 3.43
CA ASP A 93 13.31 -14.93 3.63
C ASP A 93 14.32 -14.08 2.86
N PHE A 94 14.82 -13.03 3.50
CA PHE A 94 15.75 -12.09 2.87
C PHE A 94 17.05 -12.73 2.41
N LEU A 95 17.52 -13.79 3.09
CA LEU A 95 18.76 -14.50 2.71
C LEU A 95 18.63 -15.23 1.36
N SER A 96 17.41 -15.52 0.90
CA SER A 96 17.16 -16.04 -0.44
C SER A 96 16.89 -14.96 -1.48
N VAL A 97 16.73 -13.70 -1.07
CA VAL A 97 16.52 -12.54 -1.96
C VAL A 97 17.84 -11.84 -2.27
N ILE A 98 18.55 -11.46 -1.23
CA ILE A 98 19.89 -10.84 -1.28
C ILE A 98 20.84 -11.77 -0.50
N VAL A 99 21.57 -12.53 -1.26
CA VAL A 99 22.33 -13.69 -0.75
C VAL A 99 23.71 -13.25 -0.28
N PRO A 100 24.14 -13.60 0.95
CA PRO A 100 25.49 -13.27 1.43
C PRO A 100 26.52 -14.09 0.69
N ARG A 101 27.16 -13.48 -0.33
CA ARG A 101 28.15 -14.08 -1.19
C ARG A 101 29.44 -14.38 -0.40
N GLY A 102 29.87 -15.61 -0.39
CA GLY A 102 31.12 -16.01 0.26
C GLY A 102 31.04 -16.21 1.77
N ASP A 103 29.87 -16.10 2.40
CA ASP A 103 29.67 -16.56 3.77
C ASP A 103 29.47 -18.09 3.78
N GLY A 104 30.49 -18.83 4.21
CA GLY A 104 30.44 -20.29 4.25
C GLY A 104 29.34 -20.87 5.14
N ASN A 105 28.89 -20.11 6.16
CA ASN A 105 27.80 -20.52 7.04
C ASN A 105 26.45 -20.51 6.31
N TYR A 106 26.29 -19.68 5.27
CA TYR A 106 25.04 -19.62 4.49
C TYR A 106 24.75 -20.97 3.81
N LEU A 107 25.69 -21.50 3.04
CA LEU A 107 25.51 -22.78 2.33
C LEU A 107 25.44 -23.94 3.30
N SER A 108 26.24 -23.93 4.39
CA SER A 108 26.19 -24.96 5.41
C SER A 108 24.85 -25.04 6.12
N ALA A 109 24.20 -23.89 6.36
CA ALA A 109 22.89 -23.83 6.97
C ALA A 109 21.75 -24.17 5.99
N ARG A 110 22.02 -24.13 4.67
CA ARG A 110 21.00 -24.24 3.60
C ARG A 110 21.42 -25.21 2.51
N PRO A 111 21.70 -26.48 2.83
CA PRO A 111 22.25 -27.44 1.85
C PRO A 111 21.33 -27.68 0.64
N ASN A 112 19.98 -27.53 0.78
CA ASN A 112 19.02 -27.77 -0.29
C ASN A 112 18.46 -26.51 -0.91
N ILE A 113 18.33 -25.43 -0.14
CA ILE A 113 17.72 -24.16 -0.58
C ILE A 113 18.73 -23.04 -0.79
N GLY A 114 20.00 -23.26 -0.44
CA GLY A 114 21.08 -22.30 -0.61
C GLY A 114 21.40 -22.05 -2.08
N ILE A 115 21.67 -20.80 -2.43
CA ILE A 115 22.02 -20.39 -3.80
C ILE A 115 23.53 -20.29 -3.92
N GLN A 116 24.10 -21.01 -4.86
CA GLN A 116 25.53 -21.00 -5.12
C GLN A 116 25.99 -19.65 -5.68
N PRO A 117 27.17 -19.14 -5.31
CA PRO A 117 27.65 -17.82 -5.76
C PRO A 117 27.69 -17.66 -7.28
N ALA A 118 27.95 -18.73 -8.03
CA ALA A 118 27.99 -18.72 -9.49
C ALA A 118 26.63 -18.48 -10.15
N ALA A 119 25.53 -18.74 -9.45
CA ALA A 119 24.17 -18.52 -9.94
C ALA A 119 23.62 -17.11 -9.65
N LEU A 120 24.31 -16.33 -8.82
CA LEU A 120 23.83 -15.02 -8.41
C LEU A 120 24.02 -13.97 -9.53
N LEU A 121 23.07 -13.06 -9.64
CA LEU A 121 23.26 -11.87 -10.49
C LEU A 121 24.39 -11.00 -9.94
N ASP A 122 25.05 -10.29 -10.84
CA ASP A 122 26.15 -9.39 -10.49
C ASP A 122 25.65 -8.25 -9.57
N GLY A 123 26.32 -8.10 -8.42
CA GLY A 123 26.07 -7.03 -7.47
C GLY A 123 26.75 -5.70 -7.84
N GLY A 124 27.57 -5.67 -8.88
CA GLY A 124 28.38 -4.51 -9.22
C GLY A 124 29.40 -4.19 -8.12
N ALA A 125 29.32 -3.01 -7.53
CA ALA A 125 30.19 -2.60 -6.43
C ALA A 125 29.89 -3.30 -5.09
N GLU A 126 28.75 -4.02 -4.98
CA GLU A 126 28.41 -4.81 -3.80
C GLU A 126 29.06 -6.20 -3.88
N THR A 127 30.10 -6.41 -3.11
CA THR A 127 30.88 -7.66 -3.13
C THR A 127 30.48 -8.66 -2.06
N ARG A 128 29.84 -8.22 -0.97
CA ARG A 128 29.41 -9.06 0.16
C ARG A 128 28.16 -9.88 -0.15
N PHE A 129 27.33 -9.36 -1.06
CA PHE A 129 26.04 -9.95 -1.41
C PHE A 129 25.90 -10.11 -2.93
N GLY A 130 25.05 -11.02 -3.33
CA GLY A 130 24.59 -11.19 -4.69
C GLY A 130 23.07 -11.24 -4.74
N LEU A 131 22.49 -10.92 -5.87
CA LEU A 131 21.05 -10.92 -6.05
C LEU A 131 20.56 -12.27 -6.56
N ASN A 132 19.41 -12.71 -6.04
CA ASN A 132 18.75 -13.92 -6.57
C ASN A 132 18.46 -13.74 -8.07
N PRO A 133 18.69 -14.75 -8.93
CA PRO A 133 18.40 -14.68 -10.37
C PRO A 133 16.95 -14.33 -10.71
N ALA A 134 15.99 -14.65 -9.86
CA ALA A 134 14.59 -14.26 -10.03
C ALA A 134 14.37 -12.74 -10.01
N LEU A 135 15.35 -11.94 -9.57
CA LEU A 135 15.34 -10.47 -9.65
C LEU A 135 15.82 -9.92 -11.01
N ALA A 136 16.03 -10.77 -12.02
CA ALA A 136 16.58 -10.37 -13.32
C ALA A 136 15.83 -9.18 -13.97
N ALA A 137 14.51 -9.11 -13.85
CA ALA A 137 13.72 -8.03 -14.45
C ALA A 137 14.02 -6.64 -13.83
N VAL A 138 14.37 -6.58 -12.53
CA VAL A 138 14.75 -5.32 -11.84
C VAL A 138 16.25 -5.13 -11.70
N HIS A 139 17.08 -6.10 -12.12
CA HIS A 139 18.54 -6.00 -12.06
C HIS A 139 19.10 -4.74 -12.75
N PRO A 140 18.56 -4.26 -13.90
CA PRO A 140 19.00 -2.99 -14.48
C PRO A 140 18.82 -1.77 -13.54
N LEU A 141 17.83 -1.79 -12.65
CA LEU A 141 17.63 -0.73 -11.64
C LEU A 141 18.71 -0.79 -10.55
N TRP A 142 19.14 -1.99 -10.18
CA TRP A 142 20.28 -2.17 -9.28
C TRP A 142 21.55 -1.60 -9.91
N ALA A 143 21.87 -1.99 -11.13
CA ALA A 143 23.05 -1.55 -11.85
C ALA A 143 23.09 -0.02 -12.07
N SER A 144 21.92 0.61 -12.26
CA SER A 144 21.80 2.07 -12.44
C SER A 144 21.70 2.86 -11.13
N GLY A 145 21.77 2.21 -9.97
CA GLY A 145 21.65 2.86 -8.67
C GLY A 145 20.24 3.31 -8.29
N GLN A 146 19.21 2.79 -8.96
CA GLN A 146 17.80 3.06 -8.68
C GLN A 146 17.14 1.99 -7.81
N MET A 147 17.92 0.98 -7.36
CA MET A 147 17.52 -0.03 -6.40
C MET A 147 18.62 -0.22 -5.36
N ALA A 148 18.23 -0.45 -4.12
CA ALA A 148 19.11 -0.80 -3.00
C ALA A 148 18.42 -1.83 -2.11
N ALA A 149 19.17 -2.41 -1.17
CA ALA A 149 18.61 -3.23 -0.11
C ALA A 149 19.15 -2.78 1.26
N VAL A 150 18.42 -3.10 2.32
CA VAL A 150 18.89 -2.97 3.70
C VAL A 150 18.82 -4.35 4.34
N ALA A 151 19.95 -4.84 4.83
CA ALA A 151 20.06 -6.15 5.45
C ALA A 151 19.84 -6.11 6.97
N ALA A 152 19.56 -7.26 7.56
CA ALA A 152 19.43 -7.45 9.01
C ALA A 152 18.43 -6.46 9.65
N VAL A 153 17.33 -6.20 8.96
CA VAL A 153 16.26 -5.30 9.40
C VAL A 153 15.28 -6.07 10.27
N ALA A 154 14.93 -5.50 11.42
CA ALA A 154 13.97 -6.11 12.34
C ALA A 154 13.03 -5.07 12.94
N SER A 155 11.91 -5.56 13.46
CA SER A 155 11.04 -4.86 14.38
C SER A 155 11.52 -5.04 15.82
N PRO A 156 11.23 -4.13 16.74
CA PRO A 156 11.44 -4.37 18.18
C PRO A 156 10.49 -5.46 18.74
N ASP A 157 9.46 -5.86 18.00
CA ASP A 157 8.62 -7.01 18.35
C ASP A 157 9.34 -8.31 17.98
N ALA A 158 9.61 -9.15 18.96
CA ALA A 158 10.29 -10.44 18.78
C ALA A 158 9.32 -11.64 18.86
N SER A 159 8.02 -11.42 18.77
CA SER A 159 7.00 -12.46 19.00
C SER A 159 7.01 -13.59 17.96
N ARG A 160 7.53 -13.34 16.74
CA ARG A 160 7.44 -14.25 15.58
C ARG A 160 6.01 -14.70 15.25
N SER A 161 5.01 -13.96 15.73
CA SER A 161 3.59 -14.14 15.40
C SER A 161 3.22 -13.20 14.27
N HIS A 162 2.75 -13.72 13.13
CA HIS A 162 2.32 -12.89 12.00
C HIS A 162 1.33 -11.80 12.43
N PHE A 163 0.33 -12.15 13.25
CA PHE A 163 -0.69 -11.19 13.66
C PHE A 163 -0.12 -10.03 14.48
N GLN A 164 0.69 -10.35 15.49
CA GLN A 164 1.27 -9.34 16.37
C GLN A 164 2.35 -8.55 15.64
N ALA A 165 3.27 -9.22 14.94
CA ALA A 165 4.35 -8.57 14.23
C ALA A 165 3.84 -7.64 13.12
N GLN A 166 2.86 -8.07 12.31
CA GLN A 166 2.23 -7.20 11.31
C GLN A 166 1.55 -5.99 11.95
N ASP A 167 0.81 -6.19 13.06
CA ASP A 167 0.13 -5.10 13.75
C ASP A 167 1.14 -4.06 14.28
N CYS A 168 2.23 -4.49 14.93
CA CYS A 168 3.31 -3.61 15.38
C CYS A 168 4.03 -2.91 14.23
N TYR A 169 4.35 -3.65 13.19
CA TYR A 169 5.07 -3.17 12.01
C TYR A 169 4.27 -2.09 11.26
N GLU A 170 3.00 -2.34 11.02
CA GLU A 170 2.10 -1.40 10.35
C GLU A 170 1.73 -0.20 11.24
N ARG A 171 1.79 -0.34 12.56
CA ARG A 171 1.66 0.80 13.47
C ARG A 171 2.94 1.63 13.58
N GLY A 172 4.08 1.13 13.14
CA GLY A 172 5.35 1.81 13.33
C GLY A 172 5.76 1.94 14.81
N ALA A 173 5.44 0.94 15.62
CA ALA A 173 5.60 0.99 17.08
C ALA A 173 6.06 -0.36 17.64
N ALA A 174 6.60 -0.32 18.86
CA ALA A 174 7.03 -1.53 19.57
C ALA A 174 5.86 -2.34 20.17
N SER A 175 4.65 -1.77 20.18
CA SER A 175 3.47 -2.42 20.75
C SER A 175 2.20 -2.06 20.00
N THR A 176 1.16 -2.87 20.20
CA THR A 176 -0.18 -2.66 19.64
C THR A 176 -1.00 -1.57 20.36
N ALA A 177 -0.44 -0.95 21.41
CA ALA A 177 -1.10 0.14 22.15
C ALA A 177 -1.28 1.41 21.29
N VAL A 178 -0.39 1.65 20.32
CA VAL A 178 -0.53 2.74 19.37
C VAL A 178 -1.69 2.45 18.42
N ARG A 179 -2.74 3.28 18.44
CA ARG A 179 -4.00 3.03 17.71
C ARG A 179 -3.95 3.36 16.23
N THR A 180 -3.09 4.30 15.82
CA THR A 180 -2.98 4.77 14.43
C THR A 180 -1.82 4.09 13.69
N GLY A 181 -1.94 3.97 12.37
CA GLY A 181 -0.88 3.49 11.50
C GLY A 181 0.19 4.54 11.23
N TRP A 182 1.41 4.10 10.91
CA TRP A 182 2.50 5.02 10.65
C TRP A 182 2.30 5.86 9.38
N MET A 183 1.67 5.29 8.34
CA MET A 183 1.37 6.02 7.10
C MET A 183 0.33 7.12 7.33
N ASP A 184 -0.69 6.89 8.18
CA ASP A 184 -1.66 7.92 8.54
C ASP A 184 -0.99 9.08 9.28
N ARG A 185 -0.05 8.79 10.22
CA ARG A 185 0.71 9.83 10.92
C ARG A 185 1.65 10.61 9.98
N VAL A 186 2.23 9.96 8.97
CA VAL A 186 2.99 10.65 7.93
C VAL A 186 2.09 11.59 7.13
N LEU A 187 0.92 11.12 6.69
CA LEU A 187 -0.05 11.96 5.97
C LEU A 187 -0.47 13.20 6.77
N ALA A 188 -0.56 13.09 8.09
CA ALA A 188 -0.85 14.23 8.96
C ALA A 188 0.23 15.33 8.92
N GLN A 189 1.48 14.97 8.61
CA GLN A 189 2.62 15.88 8.55
C GLN A 189 3.02 16.26 7.11
N TRP A 190 2.63 15.46 6.12
CA TRP A 190 3.07 15.65 4.74
C TRP A 190 2.13 16.59 3.98
N GLY A 191 2.28 17.90 4.21
CA GLY A 191 1.61 18.97 3.46
C GLY A 191 0.12 19.11 3.71
N ALA A 192 -0.52 20.03 2.99
CA ALA A 192 -1.94 20.34 3.11
C ALA A 192 -2.83 19.12 2.80
N PRO A 193 -4.07 19.09 3.33
CA PRO A 193 -5.08 18.11 2.94
C PRO A 193 -5.15 18.03 1.41
N GLY A 194 -4.87 16.86 0.87
CA GLY A 194 -4.75 16.67 -0.56
C GLY A 194 -6.05 16.23 -1.23
N THR A 195 -5.92 15.70 -2.42
CA THR A 195 -7.02 15.18 -3.24
C THR A 195 -7.64 13.91 -2.63
N THR A 196 -8.75 13.47 -3.23
CA THR A 196 -9.41 12.19 -2.91
C THR A 196 -8.44 11.00 -3.03
N PHE A 197 -7.51 11.05 -3.98
CA PHE A 197 -6.52 10.01 -4.22
C PHE A 197 -5.19 10.23 -3.48
N ARG A 198 -5.18 11.05 -2.43
CA ARG A 198 -3.95 11.34 -1.67
C ARG A 198 -3.30 10.09 -1.09
N ALA A 199 -4.09 9.17 -0.60
CA ALA A 199 -3.64 7.88 -0.13
C ALA A 199 -4.60 6.78 -0.56
N ILE A 200 -4.05 5.68 -1.08
CA ILE A 200 -4.82 4.52 -1.49
C ILE A 200 -4.27 3.24 -0.83
N ALA A 201 -5.14 2.28 -0.62
CA ALA A 201 -4.81 0.89 -0.37
C ALA A 201 -5.44 0.05 -1.47
N GLU A 202 -4.62 -0.76 -2.14
CA GLU A 202 -5.11 -1.72 -3.13
C GLU A 202 -5.47 -3.03 -2.44
N GLY A 203 -6.76 -3.36 -2.44
CA GLY A 203 -7.26 -4.56 -1.77
C GLY A 203 -8.69 -4.46 -1.32
N SER A 204 -9.11 -5.37 -0.44
CA SER A 204 -10.49 -5.46 0.08
C SER A 204 -10.66 -4.82 1.46
N SER A 205 -9.58 -4.45 2.14
CA SER A 205 -9.59 -3.90 3.49
C SER A 205 -8.54 -2.81 3.68
N LEU A 206 -8.79 -1.92 4.64
CA LEU A 206 -7.82 -0.89 5.01
C LEU A 206 -6.69 -1.52 5.83
N PRO A 207 -5.41 -1.44 5.38
CA PRO A 207 -4.29 -1.91 6.17
C PRO A 207 -4.09 -1.08 7.45
N ARG A 208 -3.53 -1.70 8.48
CA ARG A 208 -3.28 -1.03 9.77
C ARG A 208 -2.38 0.21 9.62
N SER A 209 -1.46 0.19 8.69
CA SER A 209 -0.56 1.32 8.40
C SER A 209 -1.30 2.60 8.02
N LEU A 210 -2.48 2.50 7.43
CA LEU A 210 -3.33 3.64 7.05
C LEU A 210 -4.49 3.92 8.03
N VAL A 211 -4.64 3.17 9.13
CA VAL A 211 -5.69 3.43 10.11
C VAL A 211 -5.42 4.74 10.85
N GLY A 212 -6.39 5.66 10.84
CA GLY A 212 -6.33 6.96 11.51
C GLY A 212 -7.31 7.97 10.90
N THR A 213 -6.99 9.25 10.97
CA THR A 213 -7.91 10.35 10.64
C THR A 213 -7.72 10.96 9.25
N GLN A 214 -6.64 10.60 8.55
CA GLN A 214 -6.33 11.19 7.25
C GLN A 214 -7.19 10.59 6.13
N ASN A 215 -7.35 11.36 5.04
CA ASN A 215 -8.10 10.92 3.85
C ASN A 215 -7.37 9.78 3.13
N LYS A 216 -8.08 8.72 2.85
CA LYS A 216 -7.61 7.53 2.14
C LYS A 216 -8.76 6.79 1.49
N LEU A 217 -8.44 6.02 0.45
CA LEU A 217 -9.37 5.14 -0.25
C LEU A 217 -8.86 3.70 -0.22
N VAL A 218 -9.78 2.76 -0.12
CA VAL A 218 -9.52 1.34 -0.41
C VAL A 218 -10.11 1.03 -1.76
N LEU A 219 -9.28 0.53 -2.68
CA LEU A 219 -9.66 0.23 -4.05
C LEU A 219 -9.46 -1.26 -4.31
N ARG A 220 -10.40 -1.90 -4.97
CA ARG A 220 -10.21 -3.24 -5.58
C ARG A 220 -9.70 -3.14 -7.01
N GLY A 221 -9.64 -1.92 -7.53
CA GLY A 221 -9.22 -1.51 -8.84
C GLY A 221 -9.82 -0.14 -9.16
N ILE A 222 -9.06 0.73 -9.80
CA ILE A 222 -9.55 2.07 -10.17
C ILE A 222 -10.76 2.00 -11.10
N GLN A 223 -10.88 0.93 -11.90
CA GLN A 223 -12.00 0.71 -12.82
C GLN A 223 -13.32 0.40 -12.10
N ASP A 224 -13.23 -0.16 -10.89
CA ASP A 224 -14.39 -0.49 -10.06
C ASP A 224 -14.90 0.71 -9.27
N PHE A 225 -14.11 1.78 -9.19
CA PHE A 225 -14.52 3.05 -8.60
C PHE A 225 -15.41 3.83 -9.58
N ARG A 226 -16.62 3.31 -9.82
CA ARG A 226 -17.59 3.85 -10.76
C ARG A 226 -19.02 3.70 -10.24
N LEU A 227 -19.89 4.58 -10.70
CA LEU A 227 -21.34 4.39 -10.60
C LEU A 227 -21.78 3.54 -11.80
N GLU A 228 -22.30 2.34 -11.53
CA GLU A 228 -22.70 1.40 -12.57
C GLU A 228 -23.79 2.02 -13.47
N GLY A 229 -23.65 1.84 -14.79
CA GLY A 229 -24.56 2.42 -15.78
C GLY A 229 -24.48 3.94 -15.97
N ALA A 230 -23.67 4.67 -15.18
CA ALA A 230 -23.53 6.12 -15.33
C ALA A 230 -22.51 6.48 -16.42
N ASN A 231 -22.86 7.43 -17.26
CA ASN A 231 -21.94 8.14 -18.16
C ASN A 231 -21.72 9.57 -17.67
N ASP A 232 -20.93 10.37 -18.40
CA ASP A 232 -20.61 11.75 -17.98
C ASP A 232 -21.85 12.63 -17.88
N LYS A 233 -22.80 12.47 -18.81
CA LYS A 233 -24.08 13.20 -18.76
C LYS A 233 -24.89 12.83 -17.52
N THR A 234 -24.86 11.55 -17.12
CA THR A 234 -25.52 11.09 -15.88
C THR A 234 -24.88 11.72 -14.66
N LEU A 235 -23.54 11.75 -14.59
CA LEU A 235 -22.83 12.39 -13.46
C LEU A 235 -23.05 13.89 -13.41
N GLU A 236 -23.13 14.56 -14.57
CA GLU A 236 -23.46 15.99 -14.66
C GLU A 236 -24.91 16.28 -14.22
N ALA A 237 -25.85 15.47 -14.67
CA ALA A 237 -27.25 15.59 -14.25
C ALA A 237 -27.40 15.40 -12.73
N LEU A 238 -26.70 14.40 -12.16
CA LEU A 238 -26.66 14.16 -10.72
C LEU A 238 -26.03 15.35 -9.98
N ALA A 239 -24.91 15.90 -10.48
CA ALA A 239 -24.30 17.09 -9.89
C ALA A 239 -25.25 18.29 -9.89
N GLY A 240 -26.00 18.50 -10.98
CA GLY A 240 -27.00 19.54 -11.11
C GLY A 240 -28.13 19.45 -10.08
N LEU A 241 -28.47 18.23 -9.61
CA LEU A 241 -29.50 18.04 -8.58
C LEU A 241 -29.09 18.58 -7.20
N TYR A 242 -27.79 18.61 -6.92
CA TYR A 242 -27.24 19.05 -5.64
C TYR A 242 -26.72 20.50 -5.68
N THR A 243 -26.65 21.09 -6.87
CA THR A 243 -26.15 22.46 -7.03
C THR A 243 -27.11 23.45 -6.40
N GLY A 244 -26.58 24.31 -5.54
CA GLY A 244 -27.37 25.38 -4.85
C GLY A 244 -28.20 24.90 -3.67
N LEU A 245 -28.09 23.63 -3.25
CA LEU A 245 -28.72 23.15 -2.03
C LEU A 245 -27.84 23.48 -0.82
N ASP A 246 -28.42 24.16 0.16
CA ASP A 246 -27.80 24.41 1.47
C ASP A 246 -28.08 23.22 2.41
N HIS A 247 -27.41 22.09 2.13
CA HIS A 247 -27.54 20.88 2.91
C HIS A 247 -26.20 20.11 2.94
N PRO A 248 -25.78 19.53 4.09
CA PRO A 248 -24.52 18.79 4.20
C PRO A 248 -24.39 17.65 3.17
N ALA A 249 -25.50 16.97 2.84
CA ALA A 249 -25.51 15.92 1.83
C ALA A 249 -25.18 16.45 0.41
N ALA A 250 -25.49 17.72 0.11
CA ALA A 250 -25.19 18.31 -1.20
C ALA A 250 -23.67 18.49 -1.38
N ALA A 251 -22.97 18.97 -0.36
CA ALA A 251 -21.51 19.08 -0.35
C ALA A 251 -20.86 17.70 -0.53
N GLN A 252 -21.36 16.69 0.20
CA GLN A 252 -20.85 15.33 0.11
C GLN A 252 -21.12 14.69 -1.27
N ALA A 253 -22.32 14.87 -1.84
CA ALA A 253 -22.67 14.39 -3.15
C ALA A 253 -21.81 15.04 -4.25
N GLY A 254 -21.61 16.34 -4.19
CA GLY A 254 -20.74 17.08 -5.10
C GLY A 254 -19.30 16.53 -5.08
N ALA A 255 -18.77 16.34 -3.89
CA ALA A 255 -17.45 15.77 -3.68
C ALA A 255 -17.33 14.33 -4.25
N THR A 256 -18.32 13.48 -3.98
CA THR A 256 -18.37 12.11 -4.49
C THR A 256 -18.44 12.06 -6.02
N LEU A 257 -19.29 12.90 -6.62
CA LEU A 257 -19.41 12.97 -8.09
C LEU A 257 -18.14 13.45 -8.76
N GLN A 258 -17.43 14.39 -8.14
CA GLN A 258 -16.13 14.84 -8.63
C GLN A 258 -15.07 13.73 -8.50
N ALA A 259 -15.08 12.98 -7.39
CA ALA A 259 -14.19 11.83 -7.22
C ALA A 259 -14.43 10.75 -8.30
N LEU A 260 -15.71 10.46 -8.62
CA LEU A 260 -16.08 9.54 -9.70
C LEU A 260 -15.62 10.03 -11.09
N LYS A 261 -15.73 11.33 -11.38
CA LYS A 261 -15.20 11.91 -12.63
C LYS A 261 -13.67 11.77 -12.70
N SER A 262 -12.96 12.10 -11.63
CA SER A 262 -11.51 11.97 -11.56
C SER A 262 -11.07 10.51 -11.70
N ALA A 263 -11.75 9.57 -11.05
CA ALA A 263 -11.46 8.14 -11.17
C ALA A 263 -11.61 7.64 -12.60
N ARG A 264 -12.65 8.10 -13.31
CA ARG A 264 -12.84 7.76 -14.72
C ARG A 264 -11.73 8.29 -15.61
N GLN A 265 -11.26 9.52 -15.40
CA GLN A 265 -10.12 10.06 -16.13
C GLN A 265 -8.85 9.24 -15.86
N VAL A 266 -8.60 8.89 -14.60
CA VAL A 266 -7.47 8.02 -14.21
C VAL A 266 -7.60 6.63 -14.84
N ALA A 267 -8.78 6.02 -14.80
CA ALA A 267 -9.02 4.69 -15.40
C ALA A 267 -8.70 4.66 -16.90
N ASN A 268 -8.96 5.76 -17.60
CA ASN A 268 -8.68 5.92 -19.04
C ASN A 268 -7.22 6.32 -19.33
N THR A 269 -6.38 6.56 -18.32
CA THR A 269 -4.97 6.85 -18.54
C THR A 269 -4.29 5.62 -19.15
N ALA A 270 -3.71 5.79 -20.33
CA ALA A 270 -3.09 4.68 -21.06
C ALA A 270 -1.83 4.19 -20.34
N SER A 271 -1.67 2.88 -20.27
CA SER A 271 -0.40 2.27 -19.88
C SER A 271 0.60 2.35 -21.03
N ASN A 272 1.90 2.41 -20.69
CA ASN A 272 2.95 2.29 -21.69
C ASN A 272 2.86 0.89 -22.35
N PRO A 273 2.78 0.79 -23.69
CA PRO A 273 2.69 -0.51 -24.37
C PRO A 273 3.86 -1.46 -24.10
N ALA A 274 5.02 -0.91 -23.71
CA ALA A 274 6.22 -1.69 -23.33
C ALA A 274 6.11 -2.28 -21.93
N ALA A 275 5.24 -1.76 -21.06
CA ALA A 275 5.05 -2.27 -19.70
C ALA A 275 4.27 -3.60 -19.72
N LYS A 276 4.98 -4.68 -19.48
CA LYS A 276 4.43 -6.04 -19.51
C LYS A 276 4.15 -6.51 -18.08
N TYR A 277 3.02 -6.07 -17.54
CA TYR A 277 2.59 -6.54 -16.22
C TYR A 277 2.22 -8.02 -16.26
N PRO A 278 2.74 -8.83 -15.32
CA PRO A 278 2.27 -10.22 -15.17
C PRO A 278 0.82 -10.25 -14.67
N GLY A 279 0.28 -11.45 -14.41
CA GLY A 279 -0.99 -11.61 -13.72
C GLY A 279 -0.90 -11.34 -12.23
N GLY A 280 -2.08 -11.28 -11.56
CA GLY A 280 -2.19 -11.21 -10.11
C GLY A 280 -2.47 -9.83 -9.52
N GLY A 281 -2.75 -9.82 -8.22
CA GLY A 281 -3.22 -8.62 -7.51
C GLY A 281 -2.20 -7.49 -7.45
N LEU A 282 -0.91 -7.80 -7.17
CA LEU A 282 0.14 -6.79 -7.15
C LEU A 282 0.30 -6.09 -8.50
N ALA A 283 0.24 -6.84 -9.61
CA ALA A 283 0.32 -6.29 -10.96
C ALA A 283 -0.85 -5.33 -11.26
N GLY A 284 -2.07 -5.72 -10.85
CA GLY A 284 -3.27 -4.88 -10.94
C GLY A 284 -3.11 -3.58 -10.16
N GLY A 285 -2.75 -3.69 -8.88
CA GLY A 285 -2.55 -2.53 -8.00
C GLY A 285 -1.45 -1.59 -8.48
N LEU A 286 -0.30 -2.11 -8.90
CA LEU A 286 0.78 -1.27 -9.45
C LEU A 286 0.37 -0.59 -10.76
N ARG A 287 -0.43 -1.24 -11.61
CA ARG A 287 -0.99 -0.62 -12.83
C ARG A 287 -1.91 0.56 -12.48
N ASP A 288 -2.74 0.42 -11.46
CA ASP A 288 -3.62 1.49 -11.01
C ASP A 288 -2.83 2.63 -10.36
N VAL A 289 -1.82 2.33 -9.54
CA VAL A 289 -0.89 3.33 -9.02
C VAL A 289 -0.16 4.07 -10.17
N ALA A 290 0.28 3.36 -11.22
CA ALA A 290 0.93 3.99 -12.38
C ALA A 290 -0.01 4.98 -13.08
N LYS A 291 -1.29 4.64 -13.23
CA LYS A 291 -2.30 5.55 -13.79
C LYS A 291 -2.48 6.79 -12.92
N LEU A 292 -2.58 6.63 -11.60
CA LEU A 292 -2.73 7.73 -10.65
C LEU A 292 -1.52 8.68 -10.67
N VAL A 293 -0.29 8.12 -10.72
CA VAL A 293 0.95 8.89 -10.83
C VAL A 293 1.00 9.68 -12.13
N LYS A 294 0.69 9.03 -13.27
CA LYS A 294 0.69 9.68 -14.59
C LYS A 294 -0.39 10.75 -14.72
N ALA A 295 -1.56 10.51 -14.14
CA ALA A 295 -2.66 11.48 -14.14
C ALA A 295 -2.43 12.68 -13.18
N LYS A 296 -1.37 12.66 -12.38
CA LYS A 296 -0.99 13.74 -11.43
C LYS A 296 -2.14 14.18 -10.53
N VAL A 297 -2.92 13.23 -10.04
CA VAL A 297 -4.09 13.49 -9.18
C VAL A 297 -3.74 13.71 -7.70
N GLY A 298 -2.46 13.90 -7.39
CA GLY A 298 -1.98 14.21 -6.03
C GLY A 298 -1.83 12.96 -5.14
N LEU A 299 -1.56 11.80 -5.74
CA LEU A 299 -1.24 10.59 -4.98
C LEU A 299 0.07 10.78 -4.21
N ARG A 300 -0.01 10.63 -2.87
CA ARG A 300 1.13 10.70 -1.96
C ARG A 300 1.57 9.33 -1.48
N MET A 301 0.60 8.47 -1.17
CA MET A 301 0.87 7.15 -0.63
C MET A 301 0.02 6.07 -1.28
N ALA A 302 0.65 4.93 -1.54
CA ALA A 302 -0.04 3.71 -1.93
C ALA A 302 0.43 2.54 -1.05
N ALA A 303 -0.51 1.77 -0.52
CA ALA A 303 -0.25 0.54 0.20
C ALA A 303 -0.73 -0.64 -0.62
N LEU A 304 0.15 -1.61 -0.85
CA LEU A 304 -0.10 -2.83 -1.59
C LEU A 304 0.39 -4.04 -0.79
N ASP A 305 -0.18 -5.19 -1.05
CA ASP A 305 0.23 -6.46 -0.45
C ASP A 305 0.72 -7.45 -1.50
N LEU A 306 1.72 -8.24 -1.14
CA LEU A 306 2.10 -9.46 -1.82
C LEU A 306 2.26 -10.57 -0.78
N GLY A 307 1.33 -11.52 -0.76
CA GLY A 307 1.35 -12.66 0.15
C GLY A 307 2.19 -13.82 -0.35
N GLY A 308 2.12 -14.95 0.38
CA GLY A 308 2.77 -16.18 -0.02
C GLY A 308 4.24 -16.31 0.41
N TRP A 309 4.70 -15.51 1.40
CA TRP A 309 6.08 -15.58 1.87
C TRP A 309 6.28 -16.51 3.09
N ASP A 310 5.21 -17.12 3.59
CA ASP A 310 5.27 -18.07 4.72
C ASP A 310 5.72 -19.48 4.27
N MET A 311 6.97 -19.57 3.83
CA MET A 311 7.53 -20.72 3.14
C MET A 311 8.19 -21.71 4.11
N HIS A 312 7.37 -22.37 4.93
CA HIS A 312 7.85 -23.46 5.80
C HIS A 312 8.18 -24.75 5.05
N THR A 313 7.71 -24.87 3.81
CA THR A 313 7.96 -26.01 2.91
C THR A 313 8.17 -25.50 1.49
N GLY A 314 8.91 -26.24 0.68
CA GLY A 314 8.98 -25.94 -0.77
C GLY A 314 9.57 -24.58 -1.14
N LEU A 315 10.35 -23.95 -0.26
CA LEU A 315 10.96 -22.64 -0.54
C LEU A 315 11.73 -22.68 -1.87
N GLY A 316 12.49 -23.75 -2.09
CA GLY A 316 13.21 -23.97 -3.33
C GLY A 316 14.51 -23.17 -3.45
N ASN A 317 15.08 -23.19 -4.64
CA ASN A 317 16.33 -22.50 -5.00
C ASN A 317 16.20 -21.84 -6.38
N VAL A 318 17.30 -21.72 -7.13
CA VAL A 318 17.30 -21.12 -8.48
C VAL A 318 16.55 -21.95 -9.53
N ASP A 319 16.43 -23.26 -9.33
CA ASP A 319 15.79 -24.16 -10.27
C ASP A 319 14.27 -24.13 -10.19
N GLY A 320 13.72 -23.89 -8.97
CA GLY A 320 12.28 -23.84 -8.74
C GLY A 320 11.92 -23.61 -7.28
N GLY A 321 10.62 -23.56 -7.00
CA GLY A 321 10.05 -23.37 -5.67
C GLY A 321 9.32 -22.05 -5.50
N ASP A 322 8.69 -21.88 -4.34
CA ASP A 322 7.81 -20.75 -4.06
C ASP A 322 8.58 -19.42 -4.02
N MET A 323 9.83 -19.41 -3.53
CA MET A 323 10.67 -18.23 -3.51
C MET A 323 10.93 -17.70 -4.92
N LYS A 324 11.32 -18.59 -5.85
CA LYS A 324 11.53 -18.22 -7.24
C LYS A 324 10.27 -17.62 -7.86
N ASN A 325 9.12 -18.26 -7.65
CA ASN A 325 7.85 -17.82 -8.23
C ASN A 325 7.44 -16.44 -7.71
N ASN A 326 7.42 -16.25 -6.39
CA ASN A 326 7.03 -14.99 -5.77
C ASN A 326 8.01 -13.85 -6.10
N LEU A 327 9.31 -14.16 -6.12
CA LEU A 327 10.32 -13.16 -6.39
C LEU A 327 10.34 -12.76 -7.87
N THR A 328 10.11 -13.70 -8.79
CA THR A 328 9.91 -13.42 -10.22
C THR A 328 8.70 -12.51 -10.41
N GLN A 329 7.56 -12.85 -9.78
CA GLN A 329 6.35 -12.02 -9.83
C GLN A 329 6.61 -10.59 -9.32
N LEU A 330 7.27 -10.45 -8.17
CA LEU A 330 7.64 -9.14 -7.62
C LEU A 330 8.53 -8.37 -8.60
N SER A 331 9.56 -9.02 -9.11
CA SER A 331 10.54 -8.44 -10.05
C SER A 331 9.88 -7.94 -11.33
N GLU A 332 9.06 -8.78 -11.97
CA GLU A 332 8.34 -8.43 -13.19
C GLU A 332 7.30 -7.31 -12.96
N CYS A 333 6.56 -7.35 -11.85
CA CYS A 333 5.62 -6.29 -11.47
C CYS A 333 6.32 -4.94 -11.33
N LEU A 334 7.46 -4.90 -10.62
CA LEU A 334 8.22 -3.68 -10.40
C LEU A 334 8.85 -3.15 -11.69
N ALA A 335 9.42 -4.04 -12.52
CA ALA A 335 9.97 -3.65 -13.83
C ALA A 335 8.90 -3.10 -14.76
N ALA A 336 7.73 -3.73 -14.82
CA ALA A 336 6.60 -3.23 -15.59
C ALA A 336 6.12 -1.86 -15.09
N PHE A 337 6.01 -1.68 -13.77
CA PHE A 337 5.62 -0.40 -13.16
C PHE A 337 6.60 0.72 -13.53
N VAL A 338 7.90 0.48 -13.38
CA VAL A 338 8.94 1.46 -13.72
C VAL A 338 8.88 1.83 -15.21
N THR A 339 8.70 0.83 -16.08
CA THR A 339 8.53 1.05 -17.54
C THR A 339 7.28 1.87 -17.83
N ASP A 340 6.19 1.63 -17.10
CA ASP A 340 4.91 2.32 -17.32
C ASP A 340 4.94 3.79 -16.92
N ILE A 341 5.55 4.12 -15.78
CA ILE A 341 5.63 5.51 -15.31
C ILE A 341 6.76 6.30 -15.97
N GLY A 342 7.81 5.63 -16.44
CA GLY A 342 8.99 6.23 -17.05
C GLY A 342 9.97 6.88 -16.06
N PRO A 343 11.17 7.28 -16.54
CA PRO A 343 12.27 7.72 -15.67
C PRO A 343 11.98 9.04 -14.95
N GLU A 344 11.28 9.97 -15.57
CA GLU A 344 10.92 11.25 -14.95
C GLU A 344 10.03 11.04 -13.72
N ALA A 345 8.96 10.25 -13.84
CA ALA A 345 8.08 9.96 -12.71
C ALA A 345 8.78 9.09 -11.67
N LEU A 346 9.64 8.13 -12.07
CA LEU A 346 10.41 7.30 -11.15
C LEU A 346 11.31 8.13 -10.23
N SER A 347 11.86 9.25 -10.70
CA SER A 347 12.68 10.15 -9.87
C SER A 347 11.91 10.72 -8.66
N ARG A 348 10.58 10.79 -8.76
CA ARG A 348 9.67 11.29 -7.72
C ARG A 348 8.96 10.17 -6.94
N VAL A 349 9.08 8.93 -7.38
CA VAL A 349 8.52 7.76 -6.71
C VAL A 349 9.58 7.10 -5.82
N THR A 350 9.17 6.65 -4.66
CA THR A 350 9.97 5.77 -3.79
C THR A 350 9.12 4.55 -3.44
N ILE A 351 9.63 3.36 -3.71
CA ILE A 351 9.01 2.08 -3.35
C ILE A 351 9.83 1.45 -2.23
N VAL A 352 9.15 0.97 -1.19
CA VAL A 352 9.75 0.21 -0.10
C VAL A 352 9.00 -1.10 0.08
N THR A 353 9.73 -2.21 0.14
CA THR A 353 9.16 -3.49 0.56
C THR A 353 9.34 -3.67 2.06
N MET A 354 8.33 -4.22 2.72
CA MET A 354 8.34 -4.48 4.15
C MET A 354 7.84 -5.91 4.39
N SER A 355 8.40 -6.60 5.39
CA SER A 355 7.91 -7.88 5.86
C SER A 355 7.97 -7.92 7.37
N GLU A 356 7.01 -8.56 8.01
CA GLU A 356 6.80 -8.48 9.46
C GLU A 356 7.95 -8.99 10.32
N PHE A 357 8.71 -9.97 9.81
CA PHE A 357 9.94 -10.51 10.38
C PHE A 357 10.77 -11.24 9.33
N GLY A 358 11.98 -11.65 9.67
CA GLY A 358 12.81 -12.51 8.86
C GLY A 358 12.61 -14.01 9.13
N ARG A 359 13.47 -14.83 8.56
CA ARG A 359 13.45 -16.28 8.70
C ARG A 359 14.68 -16.78 9.39
N ARG A 360 14.61 -17.99 9.97
CA ARG A 360 15.79 -18.67 10.50
C ARG A 360 16.87 -18.83 9.44
N VAL A 361 18.12 -18.72 9.86
CA VAL A 361 19.26 -18.92 8.96
C VAL A 361 19.27 -20.34 8.43
N GLN A 362 19.05 -21.31 9.32
CA GLN A 362 19.03 -22.72 8.95
C GLN A 362 17.73 -23.12 8.27
N GLN A 363 17.82 -23.87 7.17
CA GLN A 363 16.67 -24.53 6.59
C GLN A 363 16.08 -25.57 7.54
N ASN A 364 14.78 -25.80 7.45
CA ASN A 364 14.12 -26.88 8.20
C ASN A 364 14.11 -28.20 7.43
N ALA A 365 13.55 -29.26 8.04
CA ALA A 365 13.50 -30.59 7.45
C ALA A 365 12.66 -30.70 6.16
N ASN A 366 11.79 -29.70 5.91
CA ASN A 366 10.86 -29.67 4.77
C ASN A 366 11.38 -28.79 3.62
N ALA A 367 12.68 -28.50 3.59
CA ALA A 367 13.29 -27.58 2.60
C ALA A 367 12.60 -26.21 2.53
N GLY A 368 12.22 -25.69 3.70
CA GLY A 368 11.71 -24.35 3.93
C GLY A 368 12.48 -23.68 5.06
N THR A 369 11.92 -22.62 5.63
CA THR A 369 12.50 -21.90 6.77
C THR A 369 11.41 -21.55 7.79
N ASP A 370 11.75 -21.69 9.08
CA ASP A 370 10.85 -21.28 10.16
C ASP A 370 10.97 -19.78 10.43
N HIS A 371 10.03 -19.23 11.24
CA HIS A 371 10.02 -17.82 11.63
C HIS A 371 11.32 -17.47 12.36
N GLY A 372 11.88 -16.32 11.98
CA GLY A 372 13.06 -15.73 12.58
C GLY A 372 12.85 -14.28 12.95
N HIS A 373 13.94 -13.50 13.07
CA HIS A 373 13.86 -12.10 13.50
C HIS A 373 14.38 -11.14 12.42
N GLY A 374 15.68 -11.08 12.19
CA GLY A 374 16.29 -10.18 11.20
C GLY A 374 15.96 -10.61 9.77
N GLY A 375 15.41 -9.70 8.99
CA GLY A 375 15.10 -9.83 7.58
C GLY A 375 15.79 -8.77 6.75
N GLY A 376 15.06 -8.14 5.84
CA GLY A 376 15.57 -7.02 5.06
C GLY A 376 14.48 -6.31 4.27
N MET A 377 14.87 -5.20 3.64
CA MET A 377 13.99 -4.36 2.83
C MET A 377 14.63 -4.12 1.47
N LEU A 378 13.81 -4.09 0.42
CA LEU A 378 14.19 -3.60 -0.90
C LEU A 378 13.67 -2.16 -1.07
N LEU A 379 14.48 -1.31 -1.67
CA LEU A 379 14.21 0.10 -1.92
C LEU A 379 14.35 0.35 -3.42
N LEU A 380 13.39 1.03 -4.05
CA LEU A 380 13.45 1.41 -5.46
C LEU A 380 13.02 2.86 -5.65
N GLY A 381 13.55 3.51 -6.68
CA GLY A 381 13.16 4.84 -7.11
C GLY A 381 14.30 5.85 -7.09
N GLY A 382 13.93 7.12 -7.11
CA GLY A 382 14.92 8.20 -7.13
C GLY A 382 15.56 8.46 -5.75
N GLY A 383 16.75 9.09 -5.75
CA GLY A 383 17.42 9.58 -4.55
C GLY A 383 17.98 8.50 -3.63
N LEU A 384 18.24 7.31 -4.15
CA LEU A 384 18.90 6.22 -3.43
C LEU A 384 20.43 6.30 -3.57
N ASN A 385 21.14 5.81 -2.57
CA ASN A 385 22.52 5.36 -2.70
C ASN A 385 22.48 3.90 -3.18
N GLY A 386 22.05 3.68 -4.43
CA GLY A 386 21.72 2.36 -4.94
C GLY A 386 22.90 1.50 -5.35
N GLY A 387 22.60 0.30 -5.89
CA GLY A 387 23.60 -0.67 -6.31
C GLY A 387 24.37 -1.30 -5.14
N ARG A 388 23.81 -1.28 -3.94
CA ARG A 388 24.46 -1.84 -2.74
C ARG A 388 23.49 -2.24 -1.65
N VAL A 389 24.01 -2.99 -0.68
CA VAL A 389 23.30 -3.38 0.54
C VAL A 389 23.74 -2.49 1.69
N HIS A 390 22.78 -1.82 2.32
CA HIS A 390 22.98 -0.92 3.45
C HIS A 390 22.72 -1.61 4.79
N GLY A 391 23.01 -0.87 5.86
CA GLY A 391 22.84 -1.30 7.23
C GLY A 391 24.03 -2.09 7.77
N ARG A 392 24.03 -2.30 9.06
CA ARG A 392 25.00 -3.15 9.73
C ARG A 392 24.66 -4.63 9.44
N TRP A 393 25.61 -5.35 8.90
CA TRP A 393 25.49 -6.80 8.67
C TRP A 393 26.31 -7.56 9.73
N PRO A 394 25.66 -8.37 10.60
CA PRO A 394 26.35 -9.08 11.68
C PRO A 394 27.11 -10.31 11.20
N GLY A 395 26.80 -10.85 10.00
CA GLY A 395 27.29 -12.16 9.52
C GLY A 395 26.41 -13.31 10.00
N LEU A 396 26.81 -14.53 9.62
CA LEU A 396 26.05 -15.77 9.91
C LEU A 396 26.85 -16.75 10.79
N SER A 397 27.96 -16.33 11.41
CA SER A 397 28.64 -17.18 12.39
C SER A 397 27.75 -17.41 13.63
N SER A 398 27.94 -18.52 14.32
CA SER A 398 27.11 -18.87 15.49
C SER A 398 27.07 -17.78 16.58
N GLY A 399 28.18 -17.06 16.78
CA GLY A 399 28.25 -15.95 17.73
C GLY A 399 27.62 -14.64 17.24
N ALA A 400 27.28 -14.54 15.96
CA ALA A 400 26.63 -13.38 15.36
C ALA A 400 25.09 -13.54 15.26
N LEU A 401 24.61 -14.78 15.45
CA LEU A 401 23.19 -15.07 15.39
C LEU A 401 22.48 -14.75 16.71
N ASP A 402 21.21 -14.36 16.61
CA ASP A 402 20.29 -14.24 17.73
C ASP A 402 19.43 -15.50 17.80
N HIS A 403 19.77 -16.45 18.68
CA HIS A 403 19.07 -17.74 18.85
C HIS A 403 18.84 -18.52 17.52
N GLY A 404 19.79 -18.41 16.59
CA GLY A 404 19.75 -19.07 15.26
C GLY A 404 19.08 -18.25 14.16
N ASP A 405 18.71 -17.02 14.45
CA ASP A 405 18.19 -16.05 13.49
C ASP A 405 19.26 -15.06 13.06
N VAL A 406 19.10 -14.39 11.95
CA VAL A 406 19.84 -13.16 11.68
C VAL A 406 19.52 -12.16 12.78
N ALA A 407 20.55 -11.64 13.47
CA ALA A 407 20.34 -10.64 14.50
C ALA A 407 19.74 -9.35 13.89
N GLY A 408 18.71 -8.81 14.54
CA GLY A 408 18.05 -7.57 14.13
C GLY A 408 18.96 -6.35 14.37
N ALA A 409 19.91 -6.12 13.46
CA ALA A 409 20.96 -5.12 13.61
C ALA A 409 20.52 -3.71 13.23
N ASN A 410 19.44 -3.57 12.46
CA ASN A 410 18.89 -2.32 11.96
C ASN A 410 17.37 -2.32 12.21
N ASP A 411 16.86 -1.25 12.81
CA ASP A 411 15.42 -1.09 13.00
C ASP A 411 14.78 -0.60 11.70
N TYR A 412 13.66 -1.21 11.26
CA TYR A 412 12.96 -0.77 10.05
C TYR A 412 12.51 0.70 10.11
N ARG A 413 12.26 1.23 11.32
CA ARG A 413 11.89 2.62 11.54
C ARG A 413 13.03 3.58 11.24
N ASP A 414 14.29 3.15 11.37
CA ASP A 414 15.47 3.92 10.95
C ASP A 414 15.46 4.14 9.44
N VAL A 415 15.20 3.07 8.67
CA VAL A 415 15.10 3.12 7.20
C VAL A 415 13.96 4.04 6.78
N LEU A 416 12.77 3.87 7.37
CA LEU A 416 11.60 4.68 7.06
C LEU A 416 11.80 6.15 7.44
N ALA A 417 12.38 6.44 8.61
CA ALA A 417 12.61 7.81 9.07
C ALA A 417 13.60 8.55 8.15
N GLU A 418 14.70 7.88 7.76
CA GLU A 418 15.66 8.43 6.80
C GLU A 418 15.00 8.71 5.46
N MET A 419 14.22 7.76 4.93
CA MET A 419 13.45 7.92 3.70
C MET A 419 12.49 9.11 3.78
N LEU A 420 11.68 9.17 4.83
CA LEU A 420 10.69 10.23 5.03
C LEU A 420 11.32 11.62 5.09
N LYS A 421 12.42 11.75 5.81
CA LYS A 421 13.17 13.01 5.92
C LYS A 421 13.76 13.43 4.57
N THR A 422 14.51 12.53 3.91
CA THR A 422 15.27 12.87 2.71
C THR A 422 14.41 12.99 1.46
N ARG A 423 13.45 12.07 1.29
CA ARG A 423 12.62 12.02 0.08
C ARG A 423 11.39 12.90 0.17
N PHE A 424 10.83 13.07 1.34
CA PHE A 424 9.50 13.67 1.49
C PHE A 424 9.49 14.92 2.39
N GLY A 425 10.62 15.27 3.01
CA GLY A 425 10.73 16.44 3.89
C GLY A 425 9.97 16.27 5.22
N VAL A 426 9.60 15.03 5.57
CA VAL A 426 8.88 14.72 6.81
C VAL A 426 9.91 14.31 7.87
N ALA A 427 10.31 15.27 8.71
CA ALA A 427 11.45 15.13 9.60
C ALA A 427 11.08 14.81 11.07
N ASN A 428 9.82 14.96 11.48
CA ASN A 428 9.41 14.70 12.87
C ASN A 428 9.16 13.20 13.11
N ALA A 429 10.24 12.44 13.11
CA ALA A 429 10.19 11.00 13.28
C ALA A 429 9.55 10.54 14.61
N PRO A 430 9.75 11.17 15.79
CA PRO A 430 9.08 10.76 17.02
C PRO A 430 7.54 10.82 16.95
N ALA A 431 6.99 11.76 16.19
CA ALA A 431 5.55 11.84 15.99
C ALA A 431 5.02 10.74 15.03
N ILE A 432 5.90 10.14 14.22
CA ILE A 432 5.56 9.05 13.30
C ILE A 432 5.84 7.69 13.96
N PHE A 433 6.97 7.56 14.62
CA PHE A 433 7.45 6.33 15.28
C PHE A 433 7.60 6.60 16.78
N PRO A 434 6.53 6.46 17.57
CA PRO A 434 6.57 6.68 19.01
C PRO A 434 7.65 5.81 19.66
N ASP A 435 8.31 6.35 20.68
CA ASP A 435 9.36 5.68 21.47
C ASP A 435 10.56 5.21 20.63
N HIS A 436 10.82 5.86 19.48
CA HIS A 436 11.95 5.55 18.64
C HIS A 436 12.79 6.80 18.32
N GLN A 437 14.11 6.68 18.46
CA GLN A 437 15.09 7.67 18.06
C GLN A 437 15.85 7.15 16.84
N PRO A 438 15.55 7.65 15.63
CA PRO A 438 16.10 7.09 14.40
C PRO A 438 17.60 7.25 14.29
N LYS A 439 18.25 6.20 13.80
CA LYS A 439 19.67 6.18 13.43
C LYS A 439 19.79 6.26 11.92
N ARG A 440 20.91 6.79 11.45
CA ARG A 440 21.21 6.88 10.02
C ARG A 440 21.56 5.49 9.46
N ILE A 441 20.94 5.14 8.34
CA ILE A 441 21.24 3.92 7.57
C ILE A 441 22.17 4.24 6.38
N GLY A 442 22.01 5.42 5.77
CA GLY A 442 22.77 5.85 4.60
C GLY A 442 22.24 5.32 3.28
N ALA A 443 21.00 4.86 3.24
CA ALA A 443 20.38 4.30 2.04
C ALA A 443 19.89 5.38 1.06
N PHE A 444 19.72 6.62 1.52
CA PHE A 444 19.24 7.74 0.71
C PHE A 444 20.31 8.82 0.55
N ALA A 445 20.43 9.36 -0.66
CA ALA A 445 21.38 10.44 -0.96
C ALA A 445 21.00 11.73 -0.22
N GLY A 446 21.98 12.38 0.40
CA GLY A 446 21.76 13.60 1.19
C GLY A 446 21.28 13.35 2.62
N SER A 447 21.30 12.12 3.10
CA SER A 447 20.98 11.77 4.49
C SER A 447 22.14 12.05 5.45
#